data_c6d0467706745fe2accf8b7c59f77921
#
_entry.id   c6d0467706745fe2accf8b7c59f77921
#
_cell.length_a   1.000
_cell.length_b   1.000
_cell.length_c   1.000
_cell.angle_alpha   90.00
_cell.angle_beta   90.00
_cell.angle_gamma   90.00
#
_symmetry.space_group_name_H-M   'P 1'
#
loop_
_entity.id
_entity.type
_entity.pdbx_description
1 polymer ?
#
loop_
_entity_poly.entity_id
_entity_poly.type
_entity_poly.pdbx_seq_one_letter_code
_entity_poly.pdbx_strand_id
1 'polypeptide(L)'
;MIDWPEKEHYTAEDLVQIIRILRNPQTGCPWDKVQTHGSIRKNFLEETCEALEAIDADDPAMMREELGDVMMQVAFHTVLEEERGRFEFSDVCREVCKKLVFRHPGIFASSAAQNSGINGWDALKNKEKGRRTLRDELESVPATLPALMRAQKLQKRAAGRGLGPQGQPQAEQALTQALARWQSQAAGENTSPESLQKAAGELLFAAADALRLAGVDAEEALTFASKAFCRQQLDQQEPAEKTGE
;
A
#
# COMPACT_ATOMS: atom_id res chain seq x y z
N MET A 1 -24.05 -28.80 13.08
CA MET A 1 -23.02 -29.04 12.04
C MET A 1 -23.68 -28.70 10.72
N ILE A 2 -23.07 -27.89 9.90
CA ILE A 2 -23.61 -27.50 8.58
C ILE A 2 -23.02 -28.47 7.57
N ASP A 3 -23.89 -29.07 6.77
CA ASP A 3 -23.45 -29.92 5.65
C ASP A 3 -22.98 -29.03 4.51
N TRP A 4 -21.68 -28.92 4.37
CA TRP A 4 -21.04 -28.18 3.26
C TRP A 4 -20.52 -29.21 2.27
N PRO A 5 -20.99 -29.22 1.02
CA PRO A 5 -20.53 -30.19 0.04
C PRO A 5 -19.06 -29.90 -0.32
N GLU A 6 -18.20 -30.91 -0.18
CA GLU A 6 -16.87 -30.85 -0.69
C GLU A 6 -16.89 -30.68 -2.22
N LYS A 7 -16.14 -29.72 -2.73
CA LYS A 7 -16.06 -29.40 -4.16
C LYS A 7 -14.63 -29.60 -4.65
N GLU A 8 -14.51 -30.10 -5.88
CA GLU A 8 -13.21 -30.14 -6.56
C GLU A 8 -12.69 -28.73 -6.91
N HIS A 9 -13.63 -27.80 -7.21
CA HIS A 9 -13.32 -26.41 -7.55
C HIS A 9 -14.20 -25.46 -6.74
N TYR A 10 -13.55 -24.53 -6.03
CA TYR A 10 -14.20 -23.44 -5.31
C TYR A 10 -14.08 -22.14 -6.09
N THR A 11 -15.13 -21.32 -6.00
CA THR A 11 -15.19 -19.99 -6.61
C THR A 11 -15.08 -18.88 -5.56
N ALA A 12 -14.91 -17.64 -5.97
CA ALA A 12 -14.95 -16.50 -5.07
C ALA A 12 -16.30 -16.38 -4.34
N GLU A 13 -17.41 -16.76 -4.99
CA GLU A 13 -18.75 -16.77 -4.34
C GLU A 13 -18.83 -17.87 -3.27
N ASP A 14 -18.21 -19.02 -3.48
CA ASP A 14 -18.13 -20.06 -2.45
C ASP A 14 -17.36 -19.56 -1.21
N LEU A 15 -16.27 -18.82 -1.40
CA LEU A 15 -15.54 -18.20 -0.30
C LEU A 15 -16.44 -17.23 0.48
N VAL A 16 -17.12 -16.33 -0.22
CA VAL A 16 -18.08 -15.40 0.40
C VAL A 16 -19.17 -16.17 1.18
N GLN A 17 -19.71 -17.24 0.61
CA GLN A 17 -20.71 -18.06 1.27
C GLN A 17 -20.16 -18.78 2.52
N ILE A 18 -18.92 -19.25 2.50
CA ILE A 18 -18.24 -19.82 3.67
C ILE A 18 -18.13 -18.77 4.79
N ILE A 19 -17.73 -17.54 4.47
CA ILE A 19 -17.65 -16.44 5.45
C ILE A 19 -19.05 -16.13 6.04
N ARG A 20 -20.11 -16.08 5.20
CA ARG A 20 -21.50 -15.90 5.69
C ARG A 20 -21.88 -17.00 6.68
N ILE A 21 -21.51 -18.25 6.40
CA ILE A 21 -21.77 -19.38 7.29
C ILE A 21 -20.99 -19.24 8.61
N LEU A 22 -19.69 -18.93 8.53
CA LEU A 22 -18.84 -18.75 9.72
C LEU A 22 -19.34 -17.59 10.59
N ARG A 23 -19.92 -16.56 10.00
CA ARG A 23 -20.46 -15.40 10.71
C ARG A 23 -21.91 -15.55 11.17
N ASN A 24 -22.59 -16.67 10.88
CA ASN A 24 -23.97 -16.86 11.32
C ASN A 24 -24.09 -16.67 12.85
N PRO A 25 -24.99 -15.80 13.34
CA PRO A 25 -25.11 -15.48 14.78
C PRO A 25 -25.41 -16.69 15.66
N GLN A 26 -26.17 -17.67 15.16
CA GLN A 26 -26.63 -18.84 15.92
C GLN A 26 -25.67 -20.02 15.78
N THR A 27 -25.26 -20.34 14.55
CA THR A 27 -24.55 -21.58 14.21
C THR A 27 -23.12 -21.39 13.78
N GLY A 28 -22.68 -20.14 13.61
CA GLY A 28 -21.35 -19.80 13.11
C GLY A 28 -20.24 -19.99 14.13
N CYS A 29 -19.02 -19.77 13.67
CA CYS A 29 -17.80 -19.85 14.47
C CYS A 29 -17.82 -18.79 15.59
N PRO A 30 -17.51 -19.15 16.84
CA PRO A 30 -17.49 -18.20 17.97
C PRO A 30 -16.54 -17.03 17.76
N TRP A 31 -15.46 -17.22 17.03
CA TRP A 31 -14.48 -16.18 16.72
C TRP A 31 -14.94 -15.28 15.57
N ASP A 32 -15.35 -15.87 14.43
CA ASP A 32 -15.70 -15.10 13.22
C ASP A 32 -16.93 -14.20 13.41
N LYS A 33 -17.95 -14.70 14.10
CA LYS A 33 -19.24 -13.98 14.26
C LYS A 33 -19.15 -12.69 15.07
N VAL A 34 -18.10 -12.51 15.89
CA VAL A 34 -17.91 -11.31 16.71
C VAL A 34 -16.95 -10.29 16.09
N GLN A 35 -16.31 -10.64 14.97
CA GLN A 35 -15.37 -9.75 14.33
C GLN A 35 -16.04 -8.52 13.73
N THR A 36 -15.30 -7.43 13.70
CA THR A 36 -15.67 -6.14 13.11
C THR A 36 -14.56 -5.69 12.16
N HIS A 37 -14.82 -4.67 11.32
CA HIS A 37 -13.76 -4.07 10.49
C HIS A 37 -12.54 -3.65 11.30
N GLY A 38 -12.74 -3.12 12.51
CA GLY A 38 -11.66 -2.68 13.38
C GLY A 38 -10.83 -3.83 13.93
N SER A 39 -11.47 -4.94 14.33
CA SER A 39 -10.78 -6.08 14.94
C SER A 39 -9.90 -6.85 13.95
N ILE A 40 -10.34 -6.97 12.68
CA ILE A 40 -9.59 -7.71 11.64
C ILE A 40 -8.75 -6.79 10.73
N ARG A 41 -8.72 -5.47 11.00
CA ARG A 41 -7.92 -4.53 10.22
C ARG A 41 -6.43 -4.87 10.23
N LYS A 42 -5.93 -5.36 11.36
CA LYS A 42 -4.53 -5.77 11.51
C LYS A 42 -4.23 -6.99 10.63
N ASN A 43 -5.09 -7.99 10.64
CA ASN A 43 -4.95 -9.18 9.81
C ASN A 43 -4.90 -8.81 8.32
N PHE A 44 -5.77 -7.90 7.84
CA PHE A 44 -5.73 -7.45 6.45
C PHE A 44 -4.37 -6.81 6.07
N LEU A 45 -3.71 -6.13 7.00
CA LEU A 45 -2.36 -5.59 6.78
C LEU A 45 -1.32 -6.70 6.79
N GLU A 46 -1.40 -7.67 7.71
CA GLU A 46 -0.50 -8.83 7.81
C GLU A 46 -0.52 -9.64 6.52
N GLU A 47 -1.69 -10.12 6.06
CA GLU A 47 -1.83 -10.89 4.82
C GLU A 47 -1.31 -10.12 3.60
N THR A 48 -1.51 -8.79 3.58
CA THR A 48 -0.97 -7.95 2.50
C THR A 48 0.56 -7.91 2.53
N CYS A 49 1.18 -7.86 3.70
CA CYS A 49 2.64 -7.89 3.83
C CYS A 49 3.22 -9.26 3.46
N GLU A 50 2.57 -10.35 3.87
CA GLU A 50 2.94 -11.72 3.54
C GLU A 50 2.85 -11.98 2.03
N ALA A 51 1.79 -11.46 1.37
CA ALA A 51 1.70 -11.48 -0.09
C ALA A 51 2.85 -10.71 -0.77
N LEU A 52 3.30 -9.58 -0.20
CA LEU A 52 4.47 -8.86 -0.71
C LEU A 52 5.76 -9.65 -0.52
N GLU A 53 5.92 -10.36 0.60
CA GLU A 53 7.08 -11.22 0.83
C GLU A 53 7.12 -12.40 -0.17
N ALA A 54 5.96 -12.99 -0.47
CA ALA A 54 5.84 -14.05 -1.47
C ALA A 54 6.22 -13.55 -2.88
N ILE A 55 5.85 -12.30 -3.23
CA ILE A 55 6.25 -11.65 -4.48
C ILE A 55 7.77 -11.43 -4.50
N ASP A 56 8.36 -10.93 -3.43
CA ASP A 56 9.79 -10.68 -3.31
C ASP A 56 10.63 -11.98 -3.37
N ALA A 57 10.07 -13.08 -2.85
CA ALA A 57 10.69 -14.41 -2.88
C ALA A 57 10.56 -15.12 -4.23
N ASP A 58 9.70 -14.62 -5.13
CA ASP A 58 9.31 -15.29 -6.38
C ASP A 58 8.83 -16.73 -6.14
N ASP A 59 8.11 -16.95 -5.02
CA ASP A 59 7.56 -18.25 -4.63
C ASP A 59 6.09 -18.38 -5.04
N PRO A 60 5.76 -19.14 -6.11
CA PRO A 60 4.38 -19.27 -6.56
C PRO A 60 3.46 -20.00 -5.59
N ALA A 61 4.00 -20.89 -4.74
CA ALA A 61 3.18 -21.61 -3.77
C ALA A 61 2.76 -20.71 -2.62
N MET A 62 3.72 -19.99 -2.04
CA MET A 62 3.48 -18.97 -1.03
C MET A 62 2.57 -17.85 -1.57
N MET A 63 2.84 -17.35 -2.79
CA MET A 63 2.01 -16.32 -3.41
C MET A 63 0.54 -16.75 -3.58
N ARG A 64 0.29 -18.02 -3.93
CA ARG A 64 -1.07 -18.54 -4.06
C ARG A 64 -1.79 -18.60 -2.71
N GLU A 65 -1.09 -18.97 -1.65
CA GLU A 65 -1.59 -19.01 -0.28
C GLU A 65 -1.96 -17.59 0.18
N GLU A 66 -1.00 -16.67 0.16
CA GLU A 66 -1.18 -15.32 0.67
C GLU A 66 -2.19 -14.48 -0.13
N LEU A 67 -2.25 -14.66 -1.46
CA LEU A 67 -3.32 -14.05 -2.26
C LEU A 67 -4.70 -14.62 -1.90
N GLY A 68 -4.78 -15.88 -1.48
CA GLY A 68 -5.99 -16.49 -0.93
C GLY A 68 -6.43 -15.81 0.35
N ASP A 69 -5.50 -15.54 1.27
CA ASP A 69 -5.76 -14.91 2.55
C ASP A 69 -6.13 -13.42 2.40
N VAL A 70 -5.46 -12.69 1.51
CA VAL A 70 -5.91 -11.33 1.12
C VAL A 70 -7.33 -11.36 0.54
N MET A 71 -7.66 -12.34 -0.31
CA MET A 71 -9.01 -12.48 -0.86
C MET A 71 -10.04 -12.85 0.22
N MET A 72 -9.67 -13.68 1.20
CA MET A 72 -10.47 -13.97 2.38
C MET A 72 -10.77 -12.70 3.17
N GLN A 73 -9.80 -11.84 3.42
CA GLN A 73 -10.01 -10.55 4.09
C GLN A 73 -10.97 -9.65 3.32
N VAL A 74 -10.87 -9.59 1.99
CA VAL A 74 -11.81 -8.85 1.13
C VAL A 74 -13.22 -9.40 1.29
N ALA A 75 -13.40 -10.73 1.23
CA ALA A 75 -14.69 -11.39 1.41
C ALA A 75 -15.26 -11.09 2.80
N PHE A 76 -14.43 -11.20 3.85
CA PHE A 76 -14.84 -10.95 5.22
C PHE A 76 -15.35 -9.52 5.43
N HIS A 77 -14.57 -8.53 4.99
CA HIS A 77 -14.97 -7.13 5.06
C HIS A 77 -16.25 -6.84 4.26
N THR A 78 -16.46 -7.55 3.16
CA THR A 78 -17.66 -7.40 2.33
C THR A 78 -18.90 -7.98 3.02
N VAL A 79 -18.79 -9.18 3.64
CA VAL A 79 -19.89 -9.78 4.40
C VAL A 79 -20.28 -8.91 5.60
N LEU A 80 -19.31 -8.25 6.27
CA LEU A 80 -19.60 -7.27 7.32
C LEU A 80 -20.46 -6.08 6.83
N GLU A 81 -20.29 -5.64 5.61
CA GLU A 81 -21.09 -4.56 5.03
C GLU A 81 -22.44 -5.06 4.48
N GLU A 82 -22.49 -6.29 3.99
CA GLU A 82 -23.73 -6.97 3.61
C GLU A 82 -24.66 -7.13 4.82
N GLU A 83 -24.14 -7.56 5.98
CA GLU A 83 -24.89 -7.66 7.24
C GLU A 83 -25.50 -6.32 7.68
N ARG A 84 -24.91 -5.21 7.24
CA ARG A 84 -25.40 -3.84 7.49
C ARG A 84 -26.32 -3.31 6.40
N GLY A 85 -26.57 -4.10 5.36
CA GLY A 85 -27.39 -3.72 4.22
C GLY A 85 -26.81 -2.60 3.35
N ARG A 86 -25.46 -2.47 3.30
CA ARG A 86 -24.82 -1.37 2.58
C ARG A 86 -24.37 -1.76 1.18
N PHE A 87 -23.62 -2.84 1.03
CA PHE A 87 -23.21 -3.41 -0.26
C PHE A 87 -22.79 -4.87 -0.10
N GLU A 88 -22.73 -5.59 -1.22
CA GLU A 88 -22.32 -6.99 -1.28
C GLU A 88 -21.06 -7.19 -2.15
N PHE A 89 -20.54 -8.42 -2.23
CA PHE A 89 -19.31 -8.73 -2.98
C PHE A 89 -19.44 -8.43 -4.47
N SER A 90 -20.62 -8.63 -5.06
CA SER A 90 -20.91 -8.28 -6.45
C SER A 90 -20.77 -6.78 -6.72
N ASP A 91 -21.09 -5.93 -5.73
CA ASP A 91 -20.90 -4.48 -5.85
C ASP A 91 -19.43 -4.10 -5.89
N VAL A 92 -18.60 -4.73 -5.05
CA VAL A 92 -17.14 -4.52 -5.03
C VAL A 92 -16.55 -4.90 -6.41
N CYS A 93 -16.91 -6.06 -6.93
CA CYS A 93 -16.48 -6.52 -8.24
C CYS A 93 -16.95 -5.57 -9.34
N ARG A 94 -18.24 -5.17 -9.32
CA ARG A 94 -18.81 -4.24 -10.30
C ARG A 94 -18.06 -2.91 -10.33
N GLU A 95 -17.79 -2.33 -9.18
CA GLU A 95 -17.13 -1.03 -9.10
C GLU A 95 -15.68 -1.08 -9.57
N VAL A 96 -14.92 -2.13 -9.24
CA VAL A 96 -13.54 -2.27 -9.74
C VAL A 96 -13.51 -2.53 -11.24
N CYS A 97 -14.41 -3.36 -11.78
CA CYS A 97 -14.51 -3.63 -13.21
C CYS A 97 -14.88 -2.38 -14.00
N LYS A 98 -15.91 -1.63 -13.58
CA LYS A 98 -16.27 -0.35 -14.21
C LYS A 98 -15.10 0.62 -14.23
N LYS A 99 -14.39 0.73 -13.12
CA LYS A 99 -13.20 1.58 -12.99
C LYS A 99 -12.10 1.18 -13.97
N LEU A 100 -11.81 -0.12 -14.10
CA LEU A 100 -10.79 -0.64 -15.01
C LEU A 100 -11.18 -0.37 -16.48
N VAL A 101 -12.43 -0.66 -16.85
CA VAL A 101 -12.95 -0.39 -18.20
C VAL A 101 -12.86 1.11 -18.52
N PHE A 102 -13.32 1.97 -17.61
CA PHE A 102 -13.29 3.42 -17.81
C PHE A 102 -11.87 3.99 -17.98
N ARG A 103 -10.89 3.43 -17.23
CA ARG A 103 -9.52 3.93 -17.26
C ARG A 103 -8.65 3.36 -18.38
N HIS A 104 -9.16 2.38 -19.13
CA HIS A 104 -8.46 1.79 -20.28
C HIS A 104 -9.27 1.97 -21.59
N PRO A 105 -9.57 3.22 -21.98
CA PRO A 105 -10.40 3.48 -23.16
C PRO A 105 -9.75 2.97 -24.46
N GLY A 106 -8.42 2.88 -24.49
CA GLY A 106 -7.71 2.33 -25.65
C GLY A 106 -7.88 0.81 -25.85
N ILE A 107 -8.39 0.11 -24.83
CA ILE A 107 -8.64 -1.34 -24.89
C ILE A 107 -10.15 -1.63 -24.99
N PHE A 108 -10.97 -0.92 -24.23
CA PHE A 108 -12.40 -1.21 -24.06
C PHE A 108 -13.33 -0.27 -24.84
N ALA A 109 -12.82 0.82 -25.44
CA ALA A 109 -13.60 1.75 -26.25
C ALA A 109 -13.22 1.65 -27.72
N SER A 110 -14.19 1.92 -28.64
CA SER A 110 -13.95 2.04 -30.08
C SER A 110 -12.91 3.14 -30.37
N SER A 111 -12.16 2.97 -31.45
CA SER A 111 -10.96 3.66 -31.94
C SER A 111 -10.78 5.19 -31.73
N ALA A 112 -11.77 5.92 -31.28
CA ALA A 112 -11.71 7.37 -31.10
C ALA A 112 -11.02 7.82 -29.77
N ALA A 113 -10.72 6.91 -28.84
CA ALA A 113 -10.19 7.22 -27.49
C ALA A 113 -8.72 6.78 -27.26
N GLN A 114 -7.99 6.48 -28.34
CA GLN A 114 -6.66 5.82 -28.28
C GLN A 114 -5.47 6.68 -27.78
N ASN A 115 -5.66 7.92 -27.34
CA ASN A 115 -4.57 8.84 -26.99
C ASN A 115 -4.45 9.18 -25.50
N SER A 116 -4.69 8.24 -24.59
CA SER A 116 -4.38 8.44 -23.17
C SER A 116 -3.11 7.68 -22.78
N GLY A 117 -1.94 8.30 -22.98
CA GLY A 117 -0.68 7.85 -22.41
C GLY A 117 -0.68 7.87 -20.88
N ILE A 118 0.42 7.45 -20.23
CA ILE A 118 0.55 7.35 -18.77
C ILE A 118 0.12 8.67 -18.05
N ASN A 119 0.32 9.83 -18.66
CA ASN A 119 -0.18 11.12 -18.17
C ASN A 119 -1.72 11.24 -18.18
N GLY A 120 -2.42 10.45 -19.01
CA GLY A 120 -3.87 10.38 -19.05
C GLY A 120 -4.50 9.63 -17.87
N TRP A 121 -3.79 8.65 -17.27
CA TRP A 121 -4.30 7.82 -16.18
C TRP A 121 -4.64 8.61 -14.91
N ASP A 122 -3.72 9.46 -14.43
CA ASP A 122 -3.98 10.32 -13.27
C ASP A 122 -5.08 11.36 -13.55
N ALA A 123 -5.13 11.90 -14.77
CA ALA A 123 -6.19 12.80 -15.21
C ALA A 123 -7.56 12.11 -15.24
N LEU A 124 -7.64 10.89 -15.80
CA LEU A 124 -8.86 10.08 -15.82
C LEU A 124 -9.32 9.72 -14.40
N LYS A 125 -8.37 9.35 -13.52
CA LYS A 125 -8.66 9.07 -12.11
C LYS A 125 -9.19 10.30 -11.36
N ASN A 126 -8.62 11.46 -11.58
CA ASN A 126 -9.09 12.70 -10.97
C ASN A 126 -10.47 13.09 -11.50
N LYS A 127 -10.72 12.92 -12.79
CA LYS A 127 -12.04 13.15 -13.42
C LYS A 127 -13.12 12.22 -12.84
N GLU A 128 -12.82 10.91 -12.77
CA GLU A 128 -13.72 9.90 -12.18
C GLU A 128 -14.09 10.23 -10.74
N LYS A 129 -13.10 10.68 -9.94
CA LYS A 129 -13.29 11.01 -8.52
C LYS A 129 -13.75 12.44 -8.25
N GLY A 130 -13.99 13.25 -9.28
CA GLY A 130 -14.42 14.64 -9.17
C GLY A 130 -13.39 15.57 -8.49
N ARG A 131 -12.12 15.18 -8.47
CA ARG A 131 -11.05 15.97 -7.84
C ARG A 131 -10.68 17.16 -8.72
N ARG A 132 -10.91 18.37 -8.22
CA ARG A 132 -10.68 19.60 -8.95
C ARG A 132 -9.61 20.50 -8.35
N THR A 133 -9.40 20.39 -7.04
CA THR A 133 -8.46 21.23 -6.29
C THR A 133 -7.25 20.45 -5.81
N LEU A 134 -6.16 21.17 -5.51
CA LEU A 134 -4.99 20.57 -4.83
C LEU A 134 -5.37 19.93 -3.51
N ARG A 135 -6.30 20.56 -2.75
CA ARG A 135 -6.80 20.00 -1.50
C ARG A 135 -7.41 18.61 -1.72
N ASP A 136 -8.31 18.46 -2.70
CA ASP A 136 -8.93 17.16 -3.02
C ASP A 136 -7.88 16.11 -3.34
N GLU A 137 -6.83 16.49 -4.08
CA GLU A 137 -5.74 15.59 -4.46
C GLU A 137 -4.89 15.18 -3.27
N LEU A 138 -4.51 16.12 -2.40
CA LEU A 138 -3.69 15.83 -1.22
C LEU A 138 -4.48 15.01 -0.17
N GLU A 139 -5.72 15.40 0.13
CA GLU A 139 -6.60 14.70 1.07
C GLU A 139 -6.97 13.28 0.58
N SER A 140 -6.88 13.03 -0.74
CA SER A 140 -7.09 11.69 -1.31
C SER A 140 -5.95 10.70 -1.07
N VAL A 141 -4.82 11.14 -0.54
CA VAL A 141 -3.69 10.26 -0.19
C VAL A 141 -3.93 9.67 1.21
N PRO A 142 -4.14 8.36 1.34
CA PRO A 142 -4.47 7.77 2.63
C PRO A 142 -3.40 8.06 3.69
N ALA A 143 -3.84 8.44 4.89
CA ALA A 143 -2.93 8.71 6.01
C ALA A 143 -2.25 7.44 6.55
N THR A 144 -2.82 6.28 6.25
CA THR A 144 -2.35 4.96 6.68
C THR A 144 -1.30 4.33 5.78
N LEU A 145 -0.92 4.96 4.67
CA LEU A 145 0.19 4.49 3.85
C LEU A 145 1.51 4.52 4.62
N PRO A 146 2.46 3.63 4.30
CA PRO A 146 3.85 3.74 4.74
C PRO A 146 4.37 5.16 4.50
N ALA A 147 5.19 5.67 5.41
CA ALA A 147 5.46 7.10 5.48
C ALA A 147 6.18 7.66 4.24
N LEU A 148 7.16 6.94 3.72
CA LEU A 148 7.91 7.37 2.53
C LEU A 148 7.06 7.26 1.26
N MET A 149 6.28 6.18 1.12
CA MET A 149 5.32 6.03 0.04
C MET A 149 4.28 7.17 0.07
N ARG A 150 3.77 7.53 1.26
CA ARG A 150 2.85 8.65 1.43
C ARG A 150 3.51 9.98 1.03
N ALA A 151 4.74 10.22 1.49
CA ALA A 151 5.50 11.43 1.15
C ALA A 151 5.62 11.58 -0.37
N GLN A 152 6.11 10.55 -1.09
CA GLN A 152 6.27 10.60 -2.54
C GLN A 152 4.95 10.80 -3.28
N LYS A 153 3.83 10.21 -2.80
CA LYS A 153 2.50 10.44 -3.38
C LYS A 153 2.03 11.88 -3.21
N LEU A 154 2.24 12.48 -2.04
CA LEU A 154 1.92 13.90 -1.79
C LEU A 154 2.76 14.82 -2.66
N GLN A 155 4.06 14.58 -2.75
CA GLN A 155 5.01 15.32 -3.58
C GLN A 155 4.66 15.22 -5.06
N LYS A 156 4.32 14.03 -5.56
CA LYS A 156 3.85 13.83 -6.94
C LYS A 156 2.60 14.67 -7.24
N ARG A 157 1.62 14.73 -6.30
CA ARG A 157 0.41 15.55 -6.46
C ARG A 157 0.73 17.04 -6.48
N ALA A 158 1.58 17.51 -5.56
CA ALA A 158 2.03 18.90 -5.51
C ALA A 158 2.80 19.30 -6.77
N ALA A 159 3.74 18.47 -7.24
CA ALA A 159 4.50 18.70 -8.46
C ALA A 159 3.63 18.78 -9.71
N GLY A 160 2.56 17.99 -9.80
CA GLY A 160 1.55 18.08 -10.87
C GLY A 160 0.80 19.42 -10.91
N ARG A 161 0.91 20.22 -9.86
CA ARG A 161 0.38 21.60 -9.73
C ARG A 161 1.47 22.67 -9.75
N GLY A 162 2.69 22.30 -10.11
CA GLY A 162 3.84 23.23 -10.16
C GLY A 162 4.39 23.61 -8.78
N LEU A 163 4.10 22.83 -7.73
CA LEU A 163 4.58 23.07 -6.36
C LEU A 163 5.73 22.13 -6.00
N GLY A 164 6.67 22.62 -5.20
CA GLY A 164 7.88 21.90 -4.81
C GLY A 164 8.94 21.84 -5.92
N PRO A 165 10.00 21.05 -5.74
CA PRO A 165 11.07 20.89 -6.73
C PRO A 165 10.52 20.34 -8.06
N GLN A 166 10.89 21.00 -9.17
CA GLN A 166 10.45 20.61 -10.52
C GLN A 166 11.52 19.80 -11.27
N GLY A 167 12.67 19.55 -10.65
CA GLY A 167 13.75 18.76 -11.24
C GLY A 167 14.79 18.35 -10.20
N GLN A 168 15.63 17.39 -10.58
CA GLN A 168 16.64 16.78 -9.73
C GLN A 168 17.55 17.79 -9.02
N PRO A 169 18.10 18.84 -9.70
CA PRO A 169 19.00 19.80 -9.03
C PRO A 169 18.31 20.57 -7.89
N GLN A 170 17.03 20.91 -8.05
CA GLN A 170 16.28 21.62 -7.00
C GLN A 170 15.98 20.68 -5.80
N ALA A 171 15.71 19.42 -6.05
CA ALA A 171 15.49 18.44 -5.00
C ALA A 171 16.76 18.14 -4.22
N GLU A 172 17.90 18.01 -4.89
CA GLU A 172 19.22 17.83 -4.27
C GLU A 172 19.62 19.04 -3.42
N GLN A 173 19.33 20.24 -3.89
CA GLN A 173 19.54 21.46 -3.11
C GLN A 173 18.65 21.50 -1.86
N ALA A 174 17.37 21.12 -2.00
CA ALA A 174 16.44 21.04 -0.86
C ALA A 174 16.89 20.00 0.16
N LEU A 175 17.36 18.84 -0.29
CA LEU A 175 17.92 17.78 0.56
C LEU A 175 19.17 18.26 1.31
N THR A 176 20.10 18.93 0.62
CA THR A 176 21.32 19.48 1.24
C THR A 176 20.98 20.51 2.31
N GLN A 177 20.02 21.38 2.06
CA GLN A 177 19.55 22.36 3.05
C GLN A 177 18.85 21.70 4.25
N ALA A 178 18.07 20.67 4.01
CA ALA A 178 17.40 19.91 5.08
C ALA A 178 18.41 19.16 5.95
N LEU A 179 19.45 18.56 5.34
CA LEU A 179 20.56 17.93 6.05
C LEU A 179 21.32 18.93 6.93
N ALA A 180 21.64 20.10 6.41
CA ALA A 180 22.33 21.14 7.17
C ALA A 180 21.49 21.63 8.37
N ARG A 181 20.16 21.79 8.19
CA ARG A 181 19.26 22.15 9.30
C ARG A 181 19.23 21.04 10.37
N TRP A 182 19.09 19.78 9.97
CA TRP A 182 19.11 18.66 10.91
C TRP A 182 20.43 18.59 11.69
N GLN A 183 21.57 18.71 11.02
CA GLN A 183 22.89 18.73 11.66
C GLN A 183 23.03 19.87 12.67
N SER A 184 22.58 21.07 12.32
CA SER A 184 22.58 22.22 13.22
C SER A 184 21.71 22.00 14.46
N GLN A 185 20.53 21.39 14.30
CA GLN A 185 19.65 21.07 15.42
C GLN A 185 20.24 19.93 16.28
N ALA A 186 20.83 18.91 15.65
CA ALA A 186 21.42 17.78 16.36
C ALA A 186 22.66 18.16 17.17
N ALA A 187 23.42 19.18 16.74
CA ALA A 187 24.61 19.68 17.44
C ALA A 187 24.30 20.72 18.54
N GLY A 188 23.06 21.24 18.60
CA GLY A 188 22.67 22.28 19.57
C GLY A 188 22.43 21.70 20.97
N GLU A 189 23.15 22.20 21.98
CA GLU A 189 23.06 21.72 23.37
C GLU A 189 21.68 21.92 24.02
N ASN A 190 20.85 22.84 23.49
CA ASN A 190 19.52 23.19 24.02
C ASN A 190 18.39 22.95 23.00
N THR A 191 18.58 22.05 22.04
CA THR A 191 17.54 21.77 21.04
C THR A 191 16.40 20.98 21.67
N SER A 192 15.15 21.46 21.49
CA SER A 192 14.00 20.72 22.00
C SER A 192 13.75 19.45 21.14
N PRO A 193 13.21 18.38 21.76
CA PRO A 193 12.84 17.17 21.03
C PRO A 193 11.94 17.43 19.81
N GLU A 194 11.03 18.39 19.93
CA GLU A 194 10.12 18.77 18.82
C GLU A 194 10.89 19.41 17.64
N SER A 195 11.87 20.28 17.95
CA SER A 195 12.70 20.90 16.91
C SER A 195 13.55 19.87 16.17
N LEU A 196 14.10 18.91 16.91
CA LEU A 196 14.88 17.81 16.35
C LEU A 196 13.99 16.90 15.49
N GLN A 197 12.81 16.52 15.98
CA GLN A 197 11.86 15.70 15.24
C GLN A 197 11.40 16.40 13.95
N LYS A 198 11.14 17.71 14.00
CA LYS A 198 10.77 18.50 12.83
C LYS A 198 11.88 18.48 11.80
N ALA A 199 13.13 18.78 12.19
CA ALA A 199 14.27 18.79 11.27
C ALA A 199 14.55 17.42 10.66
N ALA A 200 14.41 16.34 11.43
CA ALA A 200 14.50 14.96 10.92
C ALA A 200 13.39 14.64 9.91
N GLY A 201 12.15 15.05 10.20
CA GLY A 201 11.02 14.88 9.27
C GLY A 201 11.24 15.65 7.96
N GLU A 202 11.74 16.89 8.00
CA GLU A 202 12.06 17.68 6.83
C GLU A 202 13.18 17.03 5.98
N LEU A 203 14.18 16.44 6.63
CA LEU A 203 15.26 15.71 5.95
C LEU A 203 14.72 14.47 5.23
N LEU A 204 13.95 13.64 5.91
CA LEU A 204 13.34 12.43 5.31
C LEU A 204 12.40 12.79 4.15
N PHE A 205 11.61 13.87 4.31
CA PHE A 205 10.71 14.34 3.26
C PHE A 205 11.46 14.84 2.04
N ALA A 206 12.55 15.61 2.22
CA ALA A 206 13.39 16.07 1.12
C ALA A 206 14.13 14.91 0.43
N ALA A 207 14.59 13.91 1.19
CA ALA A 207 15.20 12.71 0.64
C ALA A 207 14.22 11.93 -0.24
N ALA A 208 12.99 11.74 0.25
CA ALA A 208 11.94 11.08 -0.52
C ALA A 208 11.63 11.79 -1.85
N ASP A 209 11.67 13.14 -1.88
CA ASP A 209 11.42 13.90 -3.11
C ASP A 209 12.58 13.80 -4.11
N ALA A 210 13.82 13.83 -3.64
CA ALA A 210 14.99 13.62 -4.48
C ALA A 210 14.99 12.22 -5.12
N LEU A 211 14.66 11.18 -4.34
CA LEU A 211 14.50 9.81 -4.84
C LEU A 211 13.36 9.70 -5.85
N ARG A 212 12.21 10.33 -5.58
CA ARG A 212 11.07 10.35 -6.51
C ARG A 212 11.44 10.94 -7.88
N LEU A 213 12.18 12.05 -7.89
CA LEU A 213 12.63 12.68 -9.13
C LEU A 213 13.70 11.88 -9.87
N ALA A 214 14.49 11.08 -9.14
CA ALA A 214 15.39 10.08 -9.70
C ALA A 214 14.69 8.80 -10.19
N GLY A 215 13.37 8.69 -10.01
CA GLY A 215 12.59 7.49 -10.39
C GLY A 215 12.72 6.33 -9.42
N VAL A 216 13.20 6.57 -8.20
CA VAL A 216 13.39 5.55 -7.16
C VAL A 216 12.22 5.60 -6.17
N ASP A 217 11.62 4.45 -5.88
CA ASP A 217 10.67 4.30 -4.79
C ASP A 217 11.43 4.30 -3.45
N ALA A 218 11.10 5.26 -2.57
CA ALA A 218 11.83 5.46 -1.32
C ALA A 218 11.53 4.38 -0.27
N GLU A 219 10.31 3.84 -0.27
CA GLU A 219 9.91 2.77 0.65
C GLU A 219 10.60 1.45 0.29
N GLU A 220 10.59 1.09 -1.01
CA GLU A 220 11.29 -0.10 -1.52
C GLU A 220 12.80 0.01 -1.30
N ALA A 221 13.40 1.17 -1.58
CA ALA A 221 14.84 1.40 -1.38
C ALA A 221 15.25 1.23 0.09
N LEU A 222 14.45 1.74 1.04
CA LEU A 222 14.71 1.58 2.47
C LEU A 222 14.48 0.13 2.92
N THR A 223 13.45 -0.53 2.40
CA THR A 223 13.20 -1.96 2.65
C THR A 223 14.38 -2.82 2.18
N PHE A 224 14.89 -2.57 0.97
CA PHE A 224 16.06 -3.26 0.44
C PHE A 224 17.31 -3.04 1.32
N ALA A 225 17.58 -1.79 1.72
CA ALA A 225 18.70 -1.46 2.61
C ALA A 225 18.58 -2.14 3.97
N SER A 226 17.36 -2.20 4.52
CA SER A 226 17.07 -2.88 5.79
C SER A 226 17.29 -4.39 5.70
N LYS A 227 16.83 -5.03 4.62
CA LYS A 227 17.08 -6.46 4.35
C LYS A 227 18.58 -6.74 4.20
N ALA A 228 19.33 -5.87 3.50
CA ALA A 228 20.78 -5.98 3.34
C ALA A 228 21.51 -5.86 4.69
N PHE A 229 21.11 -4.89 5.52
CA PHE A 229 21.64 -4.73 6.86
C PHE A 229 21.43 -5.98 7.73
N CYS A 230 20.21 -6.54 7.74
CA CYS A 230 19.91 -7.76 8.47
C CYS A 230 20.83 -8.93 8.04
N ARG A 231 20.96 -9.15 6.73
CA ARG A 231 21.86 -10.21 6.20
C ARG A 231 23.29 -10.02 6.66
N GLN A 232 23.82 -8.80 6.52
CA GLN A 232 25.18 -8.49 6.95
C GLN A 232 25.41 -8.75 8.44
N GLN A 233 24.42 -8.45 9.31
CA GLN A 233 24.55 -8.71 10.75
C GLN A 233 24.49 -10.21 11.07
N LEU A 234 23.64 -10.97 10.37
CA LEU A 234 23.53 -12.42 10.56
C LEU A 234 24.81 -13.14 10.10
N ASP A 235 25.33 -12.78 8.92
CA ASP A 235 26.59 -13.34 8.39
C ASP A 235 27.80 -13.08 9.33
N GLN A 236 27.80 -11.98 10.06
CA GLN A 236 28.83 -11.67 11.04
C GLN A 236 28.69 -12.45 12.36
N GLN A 237 27.52 -13.02 12.66
CA GLN A 237 27.25 -13.79 13.87
C GLN A 237 27.41 -15.30 13.68
N GLU A 238 27.44 -15.79 12.43
CA GLU A 238 27.81 -17.19 12.18
C GLU A 238 29.34 -17.32 12.35
N PRO A 239 29.85 -17.92 13.46
CA PRO A 239 31.26 -18.18 13.58
C PRO A 239 31.68 -19.14 12.49
N ALA A 240 32.89 -18.95 11.98
CA ALA A 240 33.55 -19.83 11.00
C ALA A 240 33.72 -21.26 11.55
N GLU A 241 32.62 -21.97 11.77
CA GLU A 241 32.59 -23.42 11.98
C GLU A 241 32.38 -24.08 10.67
N LYS A 242 33.48 -24.30 9.97
CA LYS A 242 33.71 -25.42 9.01
C LYS A 242 34.96 -25.16 8.18
N THR A 243 36.12 -25.16 8.85
CA THR A 243 37.35 -25.59 8.20
C THR A 243 38.15 -26.39 9.23
N GLY A 244 37.77 -27.64 9.37
CA GLY A 244 38.47 -28.61 10.22
C GLY A 244 37.93 -29.97 9.92
N GLU A 245 38.33 -30.54 8.76
CA GLU A 245 38.75 -31.90 8.51
C GLU A 245 38.97 -32.12 7.01
#